data_45c4169e1122f31aede99aa156a89861
#
_entry.id   45c4169e1122f31aede99aa156a89861
#
_cell.length_a   1.000
_cell.length_b   1.000
_cell.length_c   1.000
_cell.angle_alpha   90.00
_cell.angle_beta   90.00
_cell.angle_gamma   90.00
#
_symmetry.space_group_name_H-M   'P 1'
#
loop_
_entity.id
_entity.type
_entity.pdbx_description
1 polymer ?
#
loop_
_entity_poly.entity_id
_entity_poly.type
_entity_poly.pdbx_seq_one_letter_code
_entity_poly.pdbx_strand_id
1 'polypeptide(L)'
;HHLMKELEPAFSFRPSMQATDFKTWQKHVRLQMERLMKHPQLQNLPDPVCIRTEQRDGYRLEKWEAYPLPACVVPFLVLIPDNLDEKHPSPAVLCIPGWGGTKEELAGEPQLYAPDKPTKESKNSMAYQYVKAGLIAVAVDNPGSGELADLETEAKSYAYDFQTFARSLLELGWNYLGYSSYTNQHILNWMKHHPLMRKDRLIVSGFSFGTEPLMALGNMDESIYAFVYNDFLCRTRERDLVLTMPDEKGRRGWPNDISHLIPAFLCNFDFPDLVAALAPRPVICTEGGMDRDFRLVEHAY
;
A
#
# COMPACT_ATOMS: atom_id res chain seq x y z
N HIS A 1 27.32 -1.31 -3.07
CA HIS A 1 27.04 -2.41 -2.13
C HIS A 1 27.79 -2.27 -0.79
N HIS A 2 29.10 -1.94 -0.81
CA HIS A 2 29.89 -1.81 0.43
C HIS A 2 29.31 -0.72 1.35
N LEU A 3 29.06 0.47 0.83
CA LEU A 3 28.42 1.56 1.59
C LEU A 3 27.08 1.17 2.18
N MET A 4 26.24 0.47 1.41
CA MET A 4 24.94 0.00 1.89
C MET A 4 25.06 -1.01 3.03
N LYS A 5 26.09 -1.87 3.01
CA LYS A 5 26.29 -2.88 4.08
C LYS A 5 26.69 -2.25 5.42
N GLU A 6 27.44 -1.17 5.38
CA GLU A 6 27.99 -0.51 6.57
C GLU A 6 27.15 0.66 7.07
N LEU A 7 26.14 1.05 6.29
CA LEU A 7 25.26 2.15 6.66
C LEU A 7 24.38 1.76 7.84
N GLU A 8 24.46 2.52 8.93
CA GLU A 8 23.52 2.42 10.05
C GLU A 8 22.45 3.50 9.88
N PRO A 9 21.16 3.12 9.72
CA PRO A 9 20.09 4.08 9.59
C PRO A 9 19.93 4.96 10.83
N ALA A 10 19.67 6.24 10.64
CA ALA A 10 19.59 7.23 11.74
C ALA A 10 18.46 6.92 12.75
N PHE A 11 17.40 6.28 12.29
CA PHE A 11 16.20 5.96 13.08
C PHE A 11 15.95 4.46 13.20
N SER A 12 17.01 3.64 13.26
CA SER A 12 16.86 2.20 13.53
C SER A 12 16.23 1.96 14.91
N PHE A 13 15.26 1.06 14.95
CA PHE A 13 14.66 0.61 16.20
C PHE A 13 15.66 -0.19 17.04
N ARG A 14 15.69 0.09 18.34
CA ARG A 14 16.54 -0.62 19.30
C ARG A 14 15.68 -1.23 20.39
N PRO A 15 15.70 -2.55 20.59
CA PRO A 15 14.92 -3.22 21.65
C PRO A 15 15.18 -2.69 23.07
N SER A 16 16.33 -2.05 23.30
CA SER A 16 16.68 -1.46 24.58
C SER A 16 16.06 -0.08 24.86
N MET A 17 15.28 0.47 23.93
CA MET A 17 14.62 1.77 24.13
C MET A 17 13.63 1.71 25.31
N GLN A 18 13.67 2.75 26.16
CA GLN A 18 12.64 2.94 27.17
C GLN A 18 11.34 3.43 26.52
N ALA A 19 10.19 3.23 27.17
CA ALA A 19 8.88 3.59 26.63
C ALA A 19 8.75 5.07 26.21
N THR A 20 9.40 5.98 26.95
CA THR A 20 9.43 7.41 26.62
C THR A 20 10.23 7.69 25.35
N ASP A 21 11.35 7.02 25.21
CA ASP A 21 12.24 7.16 24.05
C ASP A 21 11.59 6.54 22.80
N PHE A 22 10.85 5.43 22.99
CA PHE A 22 10.10 4.78 21.92
C PHE A 22 9.05 5.72 21.31
N LYS A 23 8.26 6.41 22.13
CA LYS A 23 7.28 7.40 21.62
C LYS A 23 7.95 8.56 20.87
N THR A 24 9.08 9.02 21.37
CA THR A 24 9.87 10.08 20.74
C THR A 24 10.43 9.59 19.39
N TRP A 25 10.93 8.37 19.36
CA TRP A 25 11.42 7.72 18.16
C TRP A 25 10.31 7.52 17.12
N GLN A 26 9.13 7.01 17.50
CA GLN A 26 7.97 6.90 16.61
C GLN A 26 7.61 8.25 15.96
N LYS A 27 7.62 9.33 16.73
CA LYS A 27 7.40 10.68 16.23
C LYS A 27 8.44 11.10 15.18
N HIS A 28 9.70 10.80 15.44
CA HIS A 28 10.78 11.11 14.49
C HIS A 28 10.65 10.28 13.21
N VAL A 29 10.32 8.98 13.31
CA VAL A 29 10.05 8.12 12.16
C VAL A 29 8.92 8.71 11.30
N ARG A 30 7.80 9.12 11.94
CA ARG A 30 6.68 9.77 11.24
C ARG A 30 7.11 11.02 10.50
N LEU A 31 7.71 11.97 11.17
CA LEU A 31 8.16 13.24 10.57
C LEU A 31 9.12 13.00 9.40
N GLN A 32 9.97 11.99 9.51
CA GLN A 32 10.89 11.66 8.45
C GLN A 32 10.18 10.96 7.29
N MET A 33 9.19 10.11 7.55
CA MET A 33 8.36 9.50 6.50
C MET A 33 7.58 10.58 5.74
N GLU A 34 6.96 11.53 6.41
CA GLU A 34 6.28 12.68 5.78
C GLU A 34 7.21 13.46 4.86
N ARG A 35 8.48 13.69 5.28
CA ARG A 35 9.48 14.37 4.47
C ARG A 35 9.87 13.58 3.22
N LEU A 36 9.96 12.25 3.32
CA LEU A 36 10.32 11.38 2.20
C LEU A 36 9.15 11.20 1.22
N MET A 37 7.92 11.12 1.72
CA MET A 37 6.73 10.94 0.88
C MET A 37 6.29 12.24 0.19
N LYS A 38 6.59 13.40 0.75
CA LYS A 38 6.33 14.73 0.15
C LYS A 38 4.89 14.93 -0.30
N HIS A 39 3.92 14.54 0.53
CA HIS A 39 2.52 14.70 0.20
C HIS A 39 2.18 16.17 -0.05
N PRO A 40 1.51 16.51 -1.17
CA PRO A 40 1.04 17.86 -1.44
C PRO A 40 0.06 18.34 -0.36
N GLN A 41 0.19 19.59 0.04
CA GLN A 41 -0.72 20.23 1.01
C GLN A 41 -1.82 20.96 0.24
N LEU A 42 -2.74 20.21 -0.36
CA LEU A 42 -3.88 20.75 -1.09
C LEU A 42 -5.11 20.84 -0.18
N GLN A 43 -5.89 21.90 -0.37
CA GLN A 43 -7.15 22.14 0.35
C GLN A 43 -8.32 22.12 -0.63
N ASN A 44 -9.52 21.86 -0.11
CA ASN A 44 -10.75 21.88 -0.89
C ASN A 44 -10.76 20.95 -2.10
N LEU A 45 -10.18 19.76 -1.94
CA LEU A 45 -10.28 18.74 -2.97
C LEU A 45 -11.73 18.26 -3.12
N PRO A 46 -12.19 17.93 -4.33
CA PRO A 46 -13.51 17.37 -4.54
C PRO A 46 -13.68 16.05 -3.78
N ASP A 47 -14.87 15.82 -3.24
CA ASP A 47 -15.22 14.52 -2.70
C ASP A 47 -15.25 13.47 -3.81
N PRO A 48 -14.87 12.22 -3.53
CA PRO A 48 -15.06 11.12 -4.45
C PRO A 48 -16.51 10.95 -4.88
N VAL A 49 -16.71 10.55 -6.14
CA VAL A 49 -18.03 10.41 -6.77
C VAL A 49 -18.29 8.94 -7.09
N CYS A 50 -19.47 8.44 -6.70
CA CYS A 50 -19.93 7.11 -7.11
C CYS A 50 -20.39 7.15 -8.58
N ILE A 51 -19.74 6.36 -9.41
CA ILE A 51 -19.98 6.31 -10.86
C ILE A 51 -20.99 5.21 -11.22
N ARG A 52 -20.93 4.08 -10.51
CA ARG A 52 -21.74 2.89 -10.82
C ARG A 52 -21.95 2.06 -9.57
N THR A 53 -23.15 1.48 -9.46
CA THR A 53 -23.51 0.52 -8.42
C THR A 53 -24.07 -0.75 -9.07
N GLU A 54 -23.61 -1.90 -8.67
CA GLU A 54 -24.04 -3.19 -9.16
C GLU A 54 -24.26 -4.17 -8.02
N GLN A 55 -25.33 -4.97 -8.10
CA GLN A 55 -25.58 -6.03 -7.12
C GLN A 55 -24.77 -7.27 -7.48
N ARG A 56 -24.15 -7.87 -6.46
CA ARG A 56 -23.46 -9.15 -6.50
C ARG A 56 -24.09 -10.11 -5.50
N ASP A 57 -23.64 -11.36 -5.50
CA ASP A 57 -24.10 -12.36 -4.52
C ASP A 57 -23.57 -12.04 -3.12
N GLY A 58 -24.48 -11.50 -2.29
CA GLY A 58 -24.22 -11.16 -0.88
C GLY A 58 -23.53 -9.81 -0.63
N TYR A 59 -23.31 -8.99 -1.67
CA TYR A 59 -22.75 -7.66 -1.51
C TYR A 59 -23.09 -6.73 -2.68
N ARG A 60 -22.98 -5.42 -2.45
CA ARG A 60 -23.06 -4.38 -3.46
C ARG A 60 -21.65 -3.98 -3.88
N LEU A 61 -21.38 -3.94 -5.17
CA LEU A 61 -20.16 -3.43 -5.77
C LEU A 61 -20.40 -2.01 -6.28
N GLU A 62 -19.60 -1.07 -5.80
CA GLU A 62 -19.64 0.32 -6.26
C GLU A 62 -18.31 0.71 -6.91
N LYS A 63 -18.38 1.40 -8.04
CA LYS A 63 -17.22 2.05 -8.65
C LYS A 63 -17.24 3.53 -8.30
N TRP A 64 -16.13 4.01 -7.78
CA TRP A 64 -15.92 5.39 -7.36
C TRP A 64 -14.72 6.01 -8.07
N GLU A 65 -14.72 7.33 -8.18
CA GLU A 65 -13.59 8.13 -8.65
C GLU A 65 -13.23 9.18 -7.62
N ALA A 66 -11.95 9.25 -7.25
CA ALA A 66 -11.36 10.27 -6.40
C ALA A 66 -10.52 11.23 -7.24
N TYR A 67 -10.38 12.48 -6.76
CA TYR A 67 -9.70 13.56 -7.48
C TYR A 67 -8.64 14.21 -6.57
N PRO A 68 -7.54 13.49 -6.25
CA PRO A 68 -6.56 13.93 -5.24
C PRO A 68 -5.66 15.06 -5.73
N LEU A 69 -5.57 15.31 -7.05
CA LEU A 69 -4.79 16.37 -7.66
C LEU A 69 -5.59 16.99 -8.82
N PRO A 70 -5.31 18.25 -9.22
CA PRO A 70 -5.88 18.80 -10.45
C PRO A 70 -5.59 17.91 -11.67
N ALA A 71 -6.61 17.65 -12.46
CA ALA A 71 -6.56 16.78 -13.65
C ALA A 71 -6.12 15.32 -13.38
N CYS A 72 -6.22 14.87 -12.13
CA CYS A 72 -5.92 13.49 -11.74
C CYS A 72 -7.21 12.79 -11.31
N VAL A 73 -7.51 11.64 -11.87
CA VAL A 73 -8.58 10.74 -11.44
C VAL A 73 -7.97 9.45 -10.91
N VAL A 74 -8.52 8.95 -9.80
CA VAL A 74 -8.14 7.68 -9.19
C VAL A 74 -9.40 6.85 -9.01
N PRO A 75 -9.66 5.88 -9.91
CA PRO A 75 -10.79 4.97 -9.78
C PRO A 75 -10.52 3.93 -8.70
N PHE A 76 -11.55 3.57 -7.94
CA PHE A 76 -11.49 2.51 -6.95
C PHE A 76 -12.83 1.77 -6.84
N LEU A 77 -12.81 0.56 -6.31
CA LEU A 77 -14.00 -0.25 -6.07
C LEU A 77 -14.29 -0.36 -4.58
N VAL A 78 -15.58 -0.33 -4.24
CA VAL A 78 -16.06 -0.52 -2.86
C VAL A 78 -17.02 -1.71 -2.85
N LEU A 79 -16.70 -2.70 -2.04
CA LEU A 79 -17.50 -3.90 -1.83
C LEU A 79 -18.19 -3.79 -0.47
N ILE A 80 -19.53 -3.73 -0.46
CA ILE A 80 -20.32 -3.47 0.73
C ILE A 80 -21.26 -4.66 0.98
N PRO A 81 -21.14 -5.38 2.12
CA PRO A 81 -22.06 -6.46 2.47
C PRO A 81 -23.53 -6.00 2.50
N ASP A 82 -24.46 -6.86 2.03
CA ASP A 82 -25.87 -6.50 1.84
C ASP A 82 -26.62 -6.08 3.13
N ASN A 83 -26.18 -6.53 4.30
CA ASN A 83 -26.89 -6.35 5.56
C ASN A 83 -26.40 -5.14 6.39
N LEU A 84 -25.75 -4.19 5.76
CA LEU A 84 -25.22 -3.00 6.44
C LEU A 84 -26.16 -1.80 6.31
N ASP A 85 -26.29 -1.05 7.40
CA ASP A 85 -26.96 0.23 7.44
C ASP A 85 -26.13 1.26 8.26
N GLU A 86 -26.51 2.54 8.19
CA GLU A 86 -25.81 3.63 8.89
C GLU A 86 -25.87 3.52 10.42
N LYS A 87 -26.78 2.75 10.98
CA LYS A 87 -26.90 2.51 12.43
C LYS A 87 -25.91 1.43 12.90
N HIS A 88 -25.48 0.59 11.98
CA HIS A 88 -24.58 -0.53 12.24
C HIS A 88 -23.41 -0.49 11.25
N PRO A 89 -22.55 0.55 11.29
CA PRO A 89 -21.41 0.64 10.38
C PRO A 89 -20.39 -0.48 10.63
N SER A 90 -19.75 -0.95 9.57
CA SER A 90 -18.78 -2.04 9.60
C SER A 90 -17.33 -1.52 9.65
N PRO A 91 -16.39 -2.27 10.23
CA PRO A 91 -14.98 -2.08 9.92
C PRO A 91 -14.75 -2.10 8.41
N ALA A 92 -13.77 -1.33 7.93
CA ALA A 92 -13.47 -1.25 6.52
C ALA A 92 -11.97 -1.46 6.25
N VAL A 93 -11.67 -2.13 5.14
CA VAL A 93 -10.30 -2.49 4.74
C VAL A 93 -9.95 -1.82 3.43
N LEU A 94 -8.92 -0.98 3.43
CA LEU A 94 -8.28 -0.49 2.22
C LEU A 94 -7.32 -1.57 1.71
N CYS A 95 -7.54 -2.09 0.51
CA CYS A 95 -6.79 -3.17 -0.10
C CYS A 95 -5.88 -2.63 -1.21
N ILE A 96 -4.56 -2.78 -1.06
CA ILE A 96 -3.55 -2.29 -1.99
C ILE A 96 -2.88 -3.49 -2.66
N PRO A 97 -2.90 -3.57 -4.02
CA PRO A 97 -2.43 -4.75 -4.73
C PRO A 97 -0.90 -4.87 -4.78
N GLY A 98 -0.42 -6.05 -5.12
CA GLY A 98 0.96 -6.31 -5.51
C GLY A 98 1.34 -5.60 -6.80
N TRP A 99 2.61 -5.72 -7.19
CA TRP A 99 3.12 -5.14 -8.43
C TRP A 99 2.29 -5.61 -9.65
N GLY A 100 1.83 -4.68 -10.46
CA GLY A 100 0.98 -4.97 -11.62
C GLY A 100 -0.45 -5.42 -11.30
N GLY A 101 -0.83 -5.51 -10.03
CA GLY A 101 -2.19 -5.87 -9.63
C GLY A 101 -3.18 -4.70 -9.78
N THR A 102 -4.45 -5.04 -9.95
CA THR A 102 -5.53 -4.08 -10.17
C THR A 102 -6.65 -4.22 -9.13
N LYS A 103 -7.48 -3.19 -9.02
CA LYS A 103 -8.67 -3.20 -8.16
C LYS A 103 -9.66 -4.29 -8.55
N GLU A 104 -9.75 -4.61 -9.85
CA GLU A 104 -10.59 -5.69 -10.36
C GLU A 104 -10.10 -7.06 -9.83
N GLU A 105 -8.78 -7.31 -9.87
CA GLU A 105 -8.20 -8.52 -9.30
C GLU A 105 -8.48 -8.63 -7.81
N LEU A 106 -8.29 -7.55 -7.05
CA LEU A 106 -8.60 -7.52 -5.63
C LEU A 106 -10.08 -7.78 -5.33
N ALA A 107 -10.98 -7.27 -6.16
CA ALA A 107 -12.42 -7.41 -6.03
C ALA A 107 -12.96 -8.76 -6.54
N GLY A 108 -12.12 -9.58 -7.18
CA GLY A 108 -12.55 -10.81 -7.83
C GLY A 108 -13.39 -10.55 -9.09
N GLU A 109 -13.23 -9.41 -9.73
CA GLU A 109 -13.91 -9.02 -10.96
C GLU A 109 -13.01 -9.28 -12.19
N PRO A 110 -13.60 -9.43 -13.39
CA PRO A 110 -12.81 -9.58 -14.61
C PRO A 110 -11.85 -8.40 -14.81
N GLN A 111 -10.59 -8.73 -15.09
CA GLN A 111 -9.57 -7.71 -15.35
C GLN A 111 -9.70 -7.17 -16.78
N LEU A 112 -9.44 -5.87 -16.97
CA LEU A 112 -9.49 -5.22 -18.28
C LEU A 112 -8.62 -5.91 -19.35
N TYR A 113 -7.42 -6.36 -18.95
CA TYR A 113 -6.44 -6.96 -19.87
C TYR A 113 -6.38 -8.48 -19.83
N ALA A 114 -7.14 -9.12 -18.96
CA ALA A 114 -7.18 -10.57 -18.81
C ALA A 114 -8.57 -11.03 -18.34
N PRO A 115 -9.64 -10.75 -19.13
CA PRO A 115 -11.02 -10.98 -18.70
C PRO A 115 -11.33 -12.47 -18.44
N ASP A 116 -10.60 -13.36 -19.07
CA ASP A 116 -10.81 -14.81 -18.94
C ASP A 116 -10.06 -15.45 -17.75
N LYS A 117 -9.24 -14.67 -17.03
CA LYS A 117 -8.57 -15.21 -15.84
C LYS A 117 -9.57 -15.36 -14.70
N PRO A 118 -9.60 -16.53 -14.01
CA PRO A 118 -10.41 -16.69 -12.81
C PRO A 118 -9.92 -15.74 -11.73
N THR A 119 -10.82 -14.92 -11.19
CA THR A 119 -10.47 -13.84 -10.28
C THR A 119 -10.89 -14.13 -8.84
N LYS A 120 -12.09 -14.68 -8.62
CA LYS A 120 -12.61 -14.96 -7.27
C LYS A 120 -11.84 -16.04 -6.51
N GLU A 121 -11.21 -16.95 -7.23
CA GLU A 121 -10.38 -18.04 -6.67
C GLU A 121 -8.89 -17.64 -6.59
N SER A 122 -8.55 -16.44 -7.07
CA SER A 122 -7.19 -15.94 -7.00
C SER A 122 -6.81 -15.66 -5.53
N LYS A 123 -5.59 -16.01 -5.14
CA LYS A 123 -5.01 -15.63 -3.84
C LYS A 123 -4.96 -14.11 -3.66
N ASN A 124 -4.96 -13.36 -4.75
CA ASN A 124 -4.86 -11.90 -4.77
C ASN A 124 -6.23 -11.20 -4.61
N SER A 125 -7.35 -11.94 -4.65
CA SER A 125 -8.70 -11.37 -4.51
C SER A 125 -9.04 -11.02 -3.05
N MET A 126 -8.16 -10.32 -2.36
CA MET A 126 -8.30 -10.07 -0.92
C MET A 126 -9.52 -9.20 -0.57
N ALA A 127 -9.89 -8.22 -1.40
CA ALA A 127 -11.08 -7.41 -1.13
C ALA A 127 -12.36 -8.26 -1.23
N TYR A 128 -12.41 -9.19 -2.18
CA TYR A 128 -13.49 -10.17 -2.25
C TYR A 128 -13.55 -11.06 -1.01
N GLN A 129 -12.39 -11.52 -0.50
CA GLN A 129 -12.35 -12.33 0.71
C GLN A 129 -12.84 -11.53 1.94
N TYR A 130 -12.46 -10.26 2.06
CA TYR A 130 -12.91 -9.41 3.15
C TYR A 130 -14.42 -9.16 3.11
N VAL A 131 -15.01 -8.89 1.94
CA VAL A 131 -16.46 -8.68 1.85
C VAL A 131 -17.25 -9.97 2.15
N LYS A 132 -16.75 -11.13 1.75
CA LYS A 132 -17.34 -12.42 2.11
C LYS A 132 -17.22 -12.73 3.61
N ALA A 133 -16.23 -12.13 4.29
CA ALA A 133 -16.10 -12.19 5.75
C ALA A 133 -16.95 -11.12 6.49
N GLY A 134 -17.75 -10.33 5.77
CA GLY A 134 -18.66 -9.33 6.35
C GLY A 134 -18.04 -7.96 6.59
N LEU A 135 -16.87 -7.67 6.05
CA LEU A 135 -16.20 -6.37 6.14
C LEU A 135 -16.45 -5.55 4.87
N ILE A 136 -16.51 -4.22 4.99
CA ILE A 136 -16.43 -3.37 3.80
C ILE A 136 -14.98 -3.42 3.27
N ALA A 137 -14.82 -3.61 1.96
CA ALA A 137 -13.51 -3.62 1.34
C ALA A 137 -13.43 -2.54 0.25
N VAL A 138 -12.33 -1.78 0.26
CA VAL A 138 -12.02 -0.76 -0.74
C VAL A 138 -10.80 -1.22 -1.51
N ALA A 139 -10.97 -1.50 -2.80
CA ALA A 139 -9.91 -1.99 -3.67
C ALA A 139 -9.40 -0.88 -4.57
N VAL A 140 -8.09 -0.67 -4.61
CA VAL A 140 -7.42 0.36 -5.40
C VAL A 140 -6.49 -0.26 -6.44
N ASP A 141 -6.17 0.49 -7.48
CA ASP A 141 -5.08 0.18 -8.40
C ASP A 141 -3.75 0.71 -7.85
N ASN A 142 -2.65 0.09 -8.27
CA ASN A 142 -1.38 0.79 -8.21
C ASN A 142 -1.39 1.95 -9.22
N PRO A 143 -0.79 3.11 -8.92
CA PRO A 143 -0.74 4.23 -9.85
C PRO A 143 -0.20 3.82 -11.22
N GLY A 144 -0.95 4.14 -12.28
CA GLY A 144 -0.60 3.77 -13.64
C GLY A 144 -0.91 2.32 -14.02
N SER A 145 -1.69 1.60 -13.20
CA SER A 145 -2.21 0.26 -13.52
C SER A 145 -3.71 0.32 -13.79
N GLY A 146 -4.27 -0.80 -14.23
CA GLY A 146 -5.71 -0.94 -14.45
C GLY A 146 -6.24 0.09 -15.43
N GLU A 147 -7.26 0.83 -15.07
CA GLU A 147 -7.86 1.87 -15.91
C GLU A 147 -6.94 3.07 -16.17
N LEU A 148 -5.90 3.25 -15.36
CA LEU A 148 -4.93 4.33 -15.51
C LEU A 148 -3.70 3.91 -16.31
N ALA A 149 -3.69 2.69 -16.85
CA ALA A 149 -2.64 2.22 -17.72
C ALA A 149 -2.72 2.91 -19.09
N ASP A 150 -1.56 3.09 -19.74
CA ASP A 150 -1.52 3.59 -21.11
C ASP A 150 -2.05 2.51 -22.07
N LEU A 151 -3.27 2.74 -22.60
CA LEU A 151 -3.99 1.81 -23.47
C LEU A 151 -3.52 1.86 -24.93
N GLU A 152 -2.76 2.87 -25.31
CA GLU A 152 -2.33 3.06 -26.71
C GLU A 152 -1.09 2.21 -27.04
N THR A 153 -0.43 1.61 -26.05
CA THR A 153 0.73 0.74 -26.30
C THR A 153 0.28 -0.67 -26.70
N GLU A 154 0.92 -1.23 -27.72
CA GLU A 154 0.68 -2.61 -28.18
C GLU A 154 1.06 -3.69 -27.15
N ALA A 155 1.75 -3.31 -26.09
CA ALA A 155 2.17 -4.18 -24.98
C ALA A 155 0.99 -4.47 -24.05
N LYS A 156 0.06 -5.29 -24.50
CA LYS A 156 -1.23 -5.59 -23.86
C LYS A 156 -1.18 -6.26 -22.49
N SER A 157 -0.03 -6.66 -21.99
CA SER A 157 0.06 -7.38 -20.69
C SER A 157 0.41 -6.49 -19.52
N TYR A 158 1.11 -5.40 -19.74
CA TYR A 158 1.43 -4.37 -18.76
C TYR A 158 1.46 -3.06 -19.54
N ALA A 159 0.27 -2.58 -19.90
CA ALA A 159 0.08 -1.43 -20.78
C ALA A 159 0.60 -0.13 -20.20
N TYR A 160 1.30 -0.18 -19.07
CA TYR A 160 1.87 0.97 -18.42
C TYR A 160 3.32 0.72 -18.04
N ASP A 161 4.16 1.64 -18.42
CA ASP A 161 5.56 1.65 -18.02
C ASP A 161 5.72 2.33 -16.65
N PHE A 162 5.61 1.55 -15.59
CA PHE A 162 5.86 1.98 -14.21
C PHE A 162 7.17 2.75 -14.06
N GLN A 163 8.20 2.33 -14.80
CA GLN A 163 9.51 2.98 -14.71
C GLN A 163 9.47 4.38 -15.30
N THR A 164 8.78 4.57 -16.43
CA THR A 164 8.62 5.90 -17.03
C THR A 164 7.84 6.83 -16.11
N PHE A 165 6.74 6.35 -15.52
CA PHE A 165 5.99 7.13 -14.54
C PHE A 165 6.82 7.47 -13.30
N ALA A 166 7.49 6.48 -12.71
CA ALA A 166 8.33 6.69 -11.54
C ALA A 166 9.49 7.66 -11.83
N ARG A 167 10.11 7.59 -13.02
CA ARG A 167 11.13 8.58 -13.46
C ARG A 167 10.55 9.97 -13.58
N SER A 168 9.38 10.11 -14.19
CA SER A 168 8.71 11.41 -14.33
C SER A 168 8.43 12.04 -12.96
N LEU A 169 8.01 11.25 -11.98
CA LEU A 169 7.83 11.73 -10.61
C LEU A 169 9.13 12.20 -9.98
N LEU A 170 10.26 11.48 -10.21
CA LEU A 170 11.58 11.91 -9.72
C LEU A 170 12.02 13.24 -10.33
N GLU A 171 11.77 13.46 -11.62
CA GLU A 171 12.05 14.76 -12.27
C GLU A 171 11.22 15.91 -11.66
N LEU A 172 10.01 15.59 -11.16
CA LEU A 172 9.19 16.54 -10.41
C LEU A 172 9.59 16.65 -8.92
N GLY A 173 10.66 15.96 -8.50
CA GLY A 173 11.12 15.96 -7.12
C GLY A 173 10.29 15.11 -6.17
N TRP A 174 9.49 14.22 -6.70
CA TRP A 174 8.65 13.27 -5.94
C TRP A 174 9.14 11.83 -6.17
N ASN A 175 8.52 10.84 -5.55
CA ASN A 175 8.79 9.42 -5.80
C ASN A 175 7.47 8.66 -5.94
N TYR A 176 7.53 7.48 -6.55
CA TYR A 176 6.35 6.68 -6.84
C TYR A 176 5.55 6.30 -5.57
N LEU A 177 6.25 5.87 -4.51
CA LEU A 177 5.62 5.50 -3.25
C LEU A 177 5.01 6.70 -2.53
N GLY A 178 5.60 7.89 -2.68
CA GLY A 178 5.02 9.15 -2.22
C GLY A 178 3.70 9.46 -2.93
N TYR A 179 3.67 9.32 -4.24
CA TYR A 179 2.43 9.48 -5.02
C TYR A 179 1.39 8.43 -4.66
N SER A 180 1.76 7.14 -4.61
CA SER A 180 0.87 6.06 -4.25
C SER A 180 0.29 6.22 -2.84
N SER A 181 1.13 6.52 -1.85
CA SER A 181 0.64 6.74 -0.48
C SER A 181 -0.25 7.99 -0.39
N TYR A 182 0.02 9.04 -1.17
CA TYR A 182 -0.82 10.24 -1.21
C TYR A 182 -2.22 9.95 -1.75
N THR A 183 -2.33 9.25 -2.88
CA THR A 183 -3.63 8.89 -3.47
C THR A 183 -4.43 7.96 -2.55
N ASN A 184 -3.77 6.99 -1.94
CA ASN A 184 -4.38 6.09 -0.96
C ASN A 184 -4.80 6.83 0.33
N GLN A 185 -4.02 7.82 0.80
CA GLN A 185 -4.39 8.67 1.93
C GLN A 185 -5.67 9.47 1.64
N HIS A 186 -5.82 9.95 0.40
CA HIS A 186 -7.02 10.66 0.00
C HIS A 186 -8.27 9.76 0.08
N ILE A 187 -8.18 8.52 -0.43
CA ILE A 187 -9.25 7.53 -0.31
C ILE A 187 -9.51 7.17 1.16
N LEU A 188 -8.46 6.96 1.96
CA LEU A 188 -8.59 6.66 3.38
C LEU A 188 -9.30 7.80 4.13
N ASN A 189 -9.03 9.05 3.79
CA ASN A 189 -9.72 10.21 4.36
C ASN A 189 -11.21 10.21 3.99
N TRP A 190 -11.57 9.85 2.77
CA TRP A 190 -12.97 9.67 2.38
C TRP A 190 -13.62 8.51 3.18
N MET A 191 -12.93 7.38 3.37
CA MET A 191 -13.43 6.26 4.18
C MET A 191 -13.76 6.68 5.61
N LYS A 192 -13.02 7.60 6.22
CA LYS A 192 -13.27 8.13 7.58
C LYS A 192 -14.61 8.87 7.70
N HIS A 193 -15.16 9.35 6.59
CA HIS A 193 -16.40 10.11 6.53
C HIS A 193 -17.56 9.34 5.90
N HIS A 194 -17.30 8.12 5.40
CA HIS A 194 -18.33 7.30 4.78
C HIS A 194 -19.30 6.72 5.84
N PRO A 195 -20.64 6.89 5.70
CA PRO A 195 -21.60 6.59 6.76
C PRO A 195 -21.66 5.11 7.17
N LEU A 196 -21.34 4.19 6.27
CA LEU A 196 -21.33 2.75 6.55
C LEU A 196 -20.01 2.25 7.15
N MET A 197 -18.95 3.08 7.20
CA MET A 197 -17.61 2.66 7.65
C MET A 197 -17.32 3.16 9.06
N ARG A 198 -16.81 2.27 9.91
CA ARG A 198 -16.36 2.64 11.26
C ARG A 198 -15.01 3.34 11.19
N LYS A 199 -15.01 4.67 11.36
CA LYS A 199 -13.78 5.48 11.34
C LYS A 199 -12.72 5.08 12.37
N ASP A 200 -13.13 4.41 13.45
CA ASP A 200 -12.24 3.88 14.51
C ASP A 200 -11.78 2.43 14.25
N ARG A 201 -12.17 1.86 13.13
CA ARG A 201 -11.85 0.47 12.72
C ARG A 201 -11.47 0.39 11.24
N LEU A 202 -10.67 1.33 10.77
CA LEU A 202 -10.12 1.29 9.42
C LEU A 202 -8.83 0.46 9.41
N ILE A 203 -8.76 -0.47 8.50
CA ILE A 203 -7.66 -1.41 8.32
C ILE A 203 -7.01 -1.14 6.97
N VAL A 204 -5.70 -1.27 6.86
CA VAL A 204 -5.01 -1.27 5.57
C VAL A 204 -4.36 -2.63 5.35
N SER A 205 -4.66 -3.24 4.21
CA SER A 205 -4.12 -4.52 3.79
C SER A 205 -3.36 -4.36 2.48
N GLY A 206 -2.09 -4.76 2.47
CA GLY A 206 -1.22 -4.72 1.29
C GLY A 206 -0.71 -6.09 0.92
N PHE A 207 -0.59 -6.38 -0.37
CA PHE A 207 0.06 -7.57 -0.87
C PHE A 207 1.34 -7.22 -1.61
N SER A 208 2.46 -7.90 -1.27
CA SER A 208 3.76 -7.71 -1.93
C SER A 208 4.11 -6.21 -2.04
N PHE A 209 4.21 -5.64 -3.24
CA PHE A 209 4.44 -4.22 -3.48
C PHE A 209 3.48 -3.30 -2.71
N GLY A 210 2.21 -3.70 -2.56
CA GLY A 210 1.19 -2.94 -1.82
C GLY A 210 1.52 -2.73 -0.34
N THR A 211 2.45 -3.50 0.23
CA THR A 211 2.93 -3.32 1.60
C THR A 211 3.82 -2.09 1.76
N GLU A 212 4.40 -1.58 0.68
CA GLU A 212 5.25 -0.38 0.73
C GLU A 212 4.45 0.91 0.90
N PRO A 213 3.38 1.21 0.10
CA PRO A 213 2.50 2.33 0.41
C PRO A 213 1.75 2.14 1.73
N LEU A 214 1.37 0.91 2.12
CA LEU A 214 0.81 0.62 3.44
C LEU A 214 1.75 1.05 4.56
N MET A 215 3.03 0.71 4.46
CA MET A 215 4.06 1.09 5.42
C MET A 215 4.16 2.62 5.57
N ALA A 216 4.13 3.36 4.47
CA ALA A 216 4.14 4.81 4.50
C ALA A 216 2.89 5.36 5.19
N LEU A 217 1.69 4.92 4.78
CA LEU A 217 0.41 5.32 5.38
C LEU A 217 0.38 5.02 6.88
N GLY A 218 0.78 3.80 7.27
CA GLY A 218 0.76 3.38 8.65
C GLY A 218 1.61 4.26 9.57
N ASN A 219 2.76 4.72 9.09
CA ASN A 219 3.64 5.58 9.86
C ASN A 219 3.19 7.05 9.86
N MET A 220 2.45 7.51 8.84
CA MET A 220 1.98 8.88 8.76
C MET A 220 0.59 9.10 9.38
N ASP A 221 -0.31 8.11 9.29
CA ASP A 221 -1.70 8.23 9.77
C ASP A 221 -1.95 7.37 11.02
N GLU A 222 -2.01 8.00 12.18
CA GLU A 222 -2.27 7.36 13.47
C GLU A 222 -3.71 6.86 13.63
N SER A 223 -4.63 7.29 12.79
CA SER A 223 -6.04 6.89 12.85
C SER A 223 -6.30 5.49 12.28
N ILE A 224 -5.36 4.91 11.57
CA ILE A 224 -5.46 3.54 11.07
C ILE A 224 -5.42 2.58 12.25
N TYR A 225 -6.44 1.72 12.34
CA TYR A 225 -6.60 0.80 13.46
C TYR A 225 -5.65 -0.39 13.42
N ALA A 226 -5.52 -1.04 12.25
CA ALA A 226 -4.73 -2.26 12.09
C ALA A 226 -4.17 -2.41 10.68
N PHE A 227 -3.19 -3.31 10.52
CA PHE A 227 -2.46 -3.53 9.28
C PHE A 227 -2.37 -5.02 8.96
N VAL A 228 -2.47 -5.35 7.67
CA VAL A 228 -2.24 -6.70 7.16
C VAL A 228 -1.16 -6.66 6.09
N TYR A 229 0.00 -7.18 6.41
CA TYR A 229 1.13 -7.36 5.50
C TYR A 229 1.07 -8.76 4.91
N ASN A 230 0.61 -8.85 3.66
CA ASN A 230 0.62 -10.10 2.92
C ASN A 230 1.88 -10.13 2.06
N ASP A 231 2.92 -10.84 2.53
CA ASP A 231 4.26 -10.87 1.97
C ASP A 231 4.95 -9.49 2.01
N PHE A 232 6.23 -9.49 2.28
CA PHE A 232 7.09 -8.30 2.23
C PHE A 232 7.48 -7.65 3.57
N LEU A 233 7.98 -8.44 4.49
CA LEU A 233 8.78 -7.91 5.60
C LEU A 233 10.24 -8.34 5.40
N CYS A 234 10.99 -7.67 4.53
CA CYS A 234 12.42 -7.89 4.36
C CYS A 234 13.18 -6.57 4.36
N ARG A 235 14.44 -6.63 4.74
CA ARG A 235 15.31 -5.46 4.69
C ARG A 235 15.58 -5.05 3.24
N THR A 236 15.41 -3.79 2.92
CA THR A 236 15.69 -3.22 1.58
C THR A 236 17.11 -3.54 1.14
N ARG A 237 18.07 -3.40 2.06
CA ARG A 237 19.48 -3.72 1.84
C ARG A 237 19.69 -5.15 1.34
N GLU A 238 19.03 -6.12 1.96
CA GLU A 238 19.14 -7.53 1.60
C GLU A 238 18.43 -7.84 0.31
N ARG A 239 17.25 -7.28 0.11
CA ARG A 239 16.50 -7.39 -1.13
C ARG A 239 17.34 -6.92 -2.32
N ASP A 240 17.93 -5.74 -2.22
CA ASP A 240 18.77 -5.18 -3.28
C ASP A 240 19.99 -6.07 -3.58
N LEU A 241 20.61 -6.64 -2.55
CA LEU A 241 21.73 -7.56 -2.73
C LEU A 241 21.28 -8.82 -3.46
N VAL A 242 20.18 -9.45 -3.03
CA VAL A 242 19.66 -10.69 -3.65
C VAL A 242 19.25 -10.46 -5.11
N LEU A 243 18.51 -9.38 -5.38
CA LEU A 243 18.03 -9.08 -6.73
C LEU A 243 19.16 -8.70 -7.70
N THR A 244 20.26 -8.16 -7.21
CA THR A 244 21.38 -7.72 -8.05
C THR A 244 22.50 -8.76 -8.15
N MET A 245 22.46 -9.85 -7.38
CA MET A 245 23.43 -10.95 -7.50
C MET A 245 23.23 -11.73 -8.80
N PRO A 246 24.32 -12.09 -9.50
CA PRO A 246 24.20 -12.96 -10.66
C PRO A 246 23.79 -14.38 -10.24
N ASP A 247 22.96 -15.02 -11.06
CA ASP A 247 22.66 -16.45 -10.94
C ASP A 247 23.90 -17.32 -11.28
N GLU A 248 23.75 -18.64 -11.18
CA GLU A 248 24.82 -19.61 -11.49
C GLU A 248 25.35 -19.50 -12.94
N LYS A 249 24.59 -18.89 -13.84
CA LYS A 249 24.96 -18.63 -15.25
C LYS A 249 25.53 -17.23 -15.47
N GLY A 250 25.76 -16.47 -14.39
CA GLY A 250 26.24 -15.09 -14.46
C GLY A 250 25.20 -14.06 -14.93
N ARG A 251 23.92 -14.45 -15.02
CA ARG A 251 22.83 -13.54 -15.37
C ARG A 251 22.36 -12.83 -14.12
N ARG A 252 22.27 -11.50 -14.18
CA ARG A 252 21.68 -10.71 -13.11
C ARG A 252 20.18 -10.83 -13.16
N GLY A 253 19.55 -10.98 -11.99
CA GLY A 253 18.12 -10.86 -11.84
C GLY A 253 17.63 -9.45 -12.21
N TRP A 254 16.33 -9.24 -12.15
CA TRP A 254 15.73 -7.93 -12.36
C TRP A 254 16.28 -6.96 -11.33
N PRO A 255 16.79 -5.80 -11.75
CA PRO A 255 17.11 -4.75 -10.79
C PRO A 255 15.84 -4.36 -10.04
N ASN A 256 16.00 -3.91 -8.80
CA ASN A 256 14.90 -3.32 -8.06
C ASN A 256 14.27 -2.21 -8.93
N ASP A 257 12.96 -2.33 -9.19
CA ASP A 257 12.26 -1.36 -10.02
C ASP A 257 12.34 0.02 -9.36
N ILE A 258 12.46 1.07 -10.16
CA ILE A 258 12.53 2.45 -9.69
C ILE A 258 11.28 2.85 -8.88
N SER A 259 10.15 2.19 -9.10
CA SER A 259 8.92 2.38 -8.32
C SER A 259 9.04 2.02 -6.84
N HIS A 260 10.00 1.13 -6.48
CA HIS A 260 10.31 0.78 -5.10
C HIS A 260 11.25 1.79 -4.40
N LEU A 261 11.84 2.71 -5.15
CA LEU A 261 12.91 3.53 -4.62
C LEU A 261 12.39 4.80 -3.96
N ILE A 262 12.78 4.99 -2.71
CA ILE A 262 12.61 6.24 -1.97
C ILE A 262 13.99 6.83 -1.75
N PRO A 263 14.32 8.02 -2.32
CA PRO A 263 15.62 8.64 -2.11
C PRO A 263 15.96 8.78 -0.62
N ALA A 264 17.17 8.37 -0.23
CA ALA A 264 17.66 8.40 1.15
C ALA A 264 16.91 7.49 2.15
N PHE A 265 16.11 6.52 1.70
CA PHE A 265 15.37 5.62 2.58
C PHE A 265 16.27 4.95 3.62
N LEU A 266 17.31 4.24 3.18
CA LEU A 266 18.24 3.52 4.05
C LEU A 266 19.11 4.42 4.95
N CYS A 267 19.19 5.71 4.65
CA CYS A 267 19.85 6.66 5.56
C CYS A 267 19.03 6.90 6.84
N ASN A 268 17.74 6.60 6.81
CA ASN A 268 16.80 6.89 7.88
C ASN A 268 16.35 5.66 8.64
N PHE A 269 15.89 4.62 7.97
CA PHE A 269 15.35 3.40 8.55
C PHE A 269 15.38 2.26 7.52
N ASP A 270 15.04 1.04 7.94
CA ASP A 270 14.73 -0.08 7.05
C ASP A 270 13.32 -0.62 7.40
N PHE A 271 12.77 -1.53 6.60
CA PHE A 271 11.39 -2.01 6.75
C PHE A 271 11.02 -2.52 8.16
N PRO A 272 11.84 -3.32 8.85
CA PRO A 272 11.49 -3.77 10.20
C PRO A 272 11.33 -2.62 11.19
N ASP A 273 12.09 -1.53 11.05
CA ASP A 273 11.97 -0.35 11.89
C ASP A 273 10.58 0.29 11.72
N LEU A 274 10.11 0.36 10.47
CA LEU A 274 8.82 0.96 10.15
C LEU A 274 7.65 0.11 10.63
N VAL A 275 7.76 -1.21 10.63
CA VAL A 275 6.76 -2.09 11.22
C VAL A 275 6.76 -1.99 12.74
N ALA A 276 7.94 -1.93 13.39
CA ALA A 276 8.06 -1.69 14.82
C ALA A 276 7.42 -0.34 15.23
N ALA A 277 7.54 0.69 14.37
CA ALA A 277 6.97 2.00 14.63
C ALA A 277 5.43 2.03 14.60
N LEU A 278 4.77 0.98 14.11
CA LEU A 278 3.31 0.87 14.13
C LEU A 278 2.75 0.49 15.52
N ALA A 279 3.58 -0.07 16.42
CA ALA A 279 3.16 -0.50 17.75
C ALA A 279 2.51 0.67 18.55
N PRO A 280 1.46 0.43 19.36
CA PRO A 280 0.88 -0.88 19.68
C PRO A 280 -0.30 -1.28 18.76
N ARG A 281 -0.44 -0.66 17.58
CA ARG A 281 -1.55 -0.98 16.66
C ARG A 281 -1.38 -2.38 16.08
N PRO A 282 -2.45 -3.21 15.99
CA PRO A 282 -2.35 -4.58 15.52
C PRO A 282 -1.74 -4.70 14.12
N VAL A 283 -0.79 -5.61 13.97
CA VAL A 283 -0.16 -5.96 12.70
C VAL A 283 -0.26 -7.47 12.49
N ILE A 284 -0.71 -7.89 11.32
CA ILE A 284 -0.68 -9.27 10.87
C ILE A 284 0.29 -9.38 9.69
N CYS A 285 1.25 -10.28 9.79
CA CYS A 285 2.12 -10.68 8.69
C CYS A 285 1.76 -12.11 8.29
N THR A 286 1.39 -12.36 7.05
CA THR A 286 0.92 -13.69 6.62
C THR A 286 2.00 -14.54 5.99
N GLU A 287 2.97 -13.93 5.30
CA GLU A 287 4.09 -14.61 4.65
C GLU A 287 5.26 -13.64 4.44
N GLY A 288 6.40 -14.15 4.06
CA GLY A 288 7.63 -13.36 3.86
C GLY A 288 8.37 -13.08 5.17
N GLY A 289 9.44 -12.29 5.08
CA GLY A 289 10.25 -11.87 6.21
C GLY A 289 11.22 -12.94 6.74
N MET A 290 12.06 -12.52 7.68
CA MET A 290 13.01 -13.40 8.35
C MET A 290 12.76 -13.37 9.87
N ASP A 291 12.95 -14.50 10.54
CA ASP A 291 12.74 -14.65 12.00
C ASP A 291 13.41 -13.57 12.85
N ARG A 292 14.61 -13.13 12.46
CA ARG A 292 15.32 -12.08 13.19
C ARG A 292 14.61 -10.73 13.11
N ASP A 293 13.94 -10.44 11.98
CA ASP A 293 13.23 -9.18 11.78
C ASP A 293 11.88 -9.22 12.50
N PHE A 294 11.20 -10.35 12.52
CA PHE A 294 10.01 -10.54 13.36
C PHE A 294 10.32 -10.40 14.83
N ARG A 295 11.41 -11.05 15.33
CA ARG A 295 11.85 -10.89 16.71
C ARG A 295 12.20 -9.44 17.07
N LEU A 296 12.77 -8.69 16.13
CA LEU A 296 13.02 -7.26 16.33
C LEU A 296 11.70 -6.50 16.51
N VAL A 297 10.73 -6.76 15.64
CA VAL A 297 9.40 -6.10 15.69
C VAL A 297 8.64 -6.46 16.96
N GLU A 298 8.65 -7.74 17.38
CA GLU A 298 8.00 -8.21 18.61
C GLU A 298 8.44 -7.44 19.86
N HIS A 299 9.67 -6.96 19.91
CA HIS A 299 10.14 -6.13 21.05
C HIS A 299 9.46 -4.76 21.14
N ALA A 300 8.79 -4.30 20.09
CA ALA A 300 8.04 -3.06 20.08
C ALA A 300 6.61 -3.21 20.62
N TYR A 301 6.10 -4.45 20.65
CA TYR A 301 4.76 -4.80 21.12
C TYR A 301 4.76 -5.38 22.52
#